data_3ee4cd646282c21bd4768b5f100551e0
#
_entry.id   3ee4cd646282c21bd4768b5f100551e0
#
_cell.length_a   1.000
_cell.length_b   1.000
_cell.length_c   1.000
_cell.angle_alpha   90.00
_cell.angle_beta   90.00
_cell.angle_gamma   90.00
#
_symmetry.space_group_name_H-M   'P 1'
#
loop_
_entity.id
_entity.type
_entity.pdbx_description
1 polymer ?
#
loop_
_entity_poly.entity_id
_entity_poly.type
_entity_poly.pdbx_seq_one_letter_code
_entity_poly.pdbx_strand_id
1 'polypeptide(L)'
;MNNKYDVVVIGGGPAGLASAMAAKQNGAKSVLIIERDKELGGILNQCIHNGFGLHHFKEELTGPEYAGKYIDEVNKTDIDILLDTMVIEITPDKMVYCSSSIHGYLMIQAKSIILNMGCRERTRGAIAIPGTRASGVFTAGAAQRYVNIEGYMPGKRVVVLGSGDIGLIMARRMTLEGAKVLAVVEVMPYSNGLNRNIVQCLHDYDIPLYLSHTITDIVGKSRVEKVVVSKVDENRNPIEGTEMEFDCDCVLLSVGLIPENELSNDLGVEMDSRTHGPIVYENMETSMEGVFASGNVVHVHDLVDFVSLESEKAGMGAGRYVSNGEVSKDRVVKTINGDNISYVVPQYIRKDNVEKSVELSFRVRRPTQQVNIVVRDGDTVIAKFKKEHVIPSEMEKISIPKVLLEKADKELVVSVKEDVQ
;
A
#
# COMPACT_ATOMS: atom_id res chain seq x y z
N MET A 1 -26.24 18.90 -7.84
CA MET A 1 -25.27 18.14 -7.06
C MET A 1 -25.46 18.50 -5.58
N ASN A 2 -25.47 17.55 -4.69
CA ASN A 2 -25.50 17.81 -3.25
C ASN A 2 -24.12 18.30 -2.80
N ASN A 3 -24.06 19.31 -1.92
CA ASN A 3 -22.80 19.83 -1.37
C ASN A 3 -22.59 19.43 0.11
N LYS A 4 -23.44 18.53 0.66
CA LYS A 4 -23.35 18.00 2.02
C LYS A 4 -23.55 16.49 2.01
N TYR A 5 -22.62 15.77 2.64
CA TYR A 5 -22.65 14.31 2.73
C TYR A 5 -22.40 13.85 4.16
N ASP A 6 -22.94 12.69 4.51
CA ASP A 6 -22.59 12.02 5.75
C ASP A 6 -21.12 11.54 5.69
N VAL A 7 -20.75 10.87 4.60
CA VAL A 7 -19.39 10.37 4.40
C VAL A 7 -18.87 10.78 3.04
N VAL A 8 -17.65 11.34 2.99
CA VAL A 8 -16.90 11.61 1.77
C VAL A 8 -15.68 10.70 1.74
N VAL A 9 -15.55 9.91 0.68
CA VAL A 9 -14.44 8.98 0.44
C VAL A 9 -13.52 9.58 -0.59
N ILE A 10 -12.23 9.72 -0.27
CA ILE A 10 -11.22 10.33 -1.14
C ILE A 10 -10.36 9.23 -1.77
N GLY A 11 -10.55 9.01 -3.06
CA GLY A 11 -9.99 7.95 -3.87
C GLY A 11 -11.01 6.85 -4.20
N GLY A 12 -11.15 6.53 -5.48
CA GLY A 12 -12.07 5.53 -6.03
C GLY A 12 -11.39 4.20 -6.39
N GLY A 13 -10.21 3.91 -5.81
CA GLY A 13 -9.54 2.62 -5.91
C GLY A 13 -10.19 1.55 -5.02
N PRO A 14 -9.60 0.34 -4.91
CA PRO A 14 -10.18 -0.77 -4.14
C PRO A 14 -10.49 -0.40 -2.68
N ALA A 15 -9.64 0.38 -2.05
CA ALA A 15 -9.87 0.87 -0.69
C ALA A 15 -11.12 1.76 -0.60
N GLY A 16 -11.23 2.73 -1.52
CA GLY A 16 -12.36 3.66 -1.53
C GLY A 16 -13.69 2.98 -1.84
N LEU A 17 -13.70 2.07 -2.79
CA LEU A 17 -14.89 1.29 -3.16
C LEU A 17 -15.38 0.44 -1.98
N ALA A 18 -14.48 -0.31 -1.34
CA ALA A 18 -14.81 -1.15 -0.18
C ALA A 18 -15.31 -0.31 1.01
N SER A 19 -14.62 0.81 1.33
CA SER A 19 -15.00 1.67 2.44
C SER A 19 -16.31 2.41 2.20
N ALA A 20 -16.59 2.86 0.97
CA ALA A 20 -17.86 3.51 0.63
C ALA A 20 -19.06 2.57 0.81
N MET A 21 -18.93 1.33 0.31
CA MET A 21 -19.94 0.29 0.48
C MET A 21 -20.18 -0.01 1.96
N ALA A 22 -19.12 -0.21 2.73
CA ALA A 22 -19.21 -0.48 4.16
C ALA A 22 -19.83 0.68 4.94
N ALA A 23 -19.48 1.94 4.61
CA ALA A 23 -20.07 3.12 5.23
C ALA A 23 -21.58 3.19 4.97
N LYS A 24 -22.01 2.95 3.72
CA LYS A 24 -23.42 2.92 3.33
C LYS A 24 -24.21 1.86 4.08
N GLN A 25 -23.66 0.66 4.22
CA GLN A 25 -24.28 -0.47 4.92
C GLN A 25 -24.34 -0.28 6.44
N ASN A 26 -23.52 0.61 7.02
CA ASN A 26 -23.40 0.83 8.45
C ASN A 26 -23.92 2.20 8.93
N GLY A 27 -24.87 2.80 8.19
CA GLY A 27 -25.68 3.91 8.67
C GLY A 27 -25.46 5.26 8.00
N ALA A 28 -24.47 5.40 7.11
CA ALA A 28 -24.35 6.62 6.31
C ALA A 28 -25.51 6.72 5.31
N LYS A 29 -26.29 7.80 5.41
CA LYS A 29 -27.45 8.05 4.52
C LYS A 29 -27.00 8.54 3.15
N SER A 30 -25.96 9.36 3.10
CA SER A 30 -25.38 9.91 1.87
C SER A 30 -23.87 9.67 1.87
N VAL A 31 -23.35 9.07 0.80
CA VAL A 31 -21.94 8.78 0.60
C VAL A 31 -21.51 9.34 -0.74
N LEU A 32 -20.35 9.97 -0.80
CA LEU A 32 -19.73 10.46 -2.02
C LEU A 32 -18.33 9.87 -2.18
N ILE A 33 -18.03 9.33 -3.34
CA ILE A 33 -16.66 8.96 -3.76
C ILE A 33 -16.12 10.07 -4.67
N ILE A 34 -14.92 10.58 -4.36
CA ILE A 34 -14.19 11.54 -5.20
C ILE A 34 -12.96 10.85 -5.75
N GLU A 35 -12.89 10.74 -7.09
CA GLU A 35 -11.78 10.11 -7.81
C GLU A 35 -11.13 11.09 -8.79
N ARG A 36 -9.81 11.18 -8.75
CA ARG A 36 -9.03 12.07 -9.62
C ARG A 36 -8.91 11.57 -11.05
N ASP A 37 -9.02 10.26 -11.26
CA ASP A 37 -8.97 9.67 -12.61
C ASP A 37 -10.38 9.70 -13.25
N LYS A 38 -10.44 9.37 -14.53
CA LYS A 38 -11.67 9.37 -15.35
C LYS A 38 -12.57 8.17 -15.06
N GLU A 39 -12.09 7.20 -14.30
CA GLU A 39 -12.78 5.96 -13.98
C GLU A 39 -12.42 5.46 -12.56
N LEU A 40 -13.32 4.69 -11.97
CA LEU A 40 -13.09 3.98 -10.72
C LEU A 40 -12.17 2.78 -10.92
N GLY A 41 -11.61 2.24 -9.81
CA GLY A 41 -10.77 1.04 -9.81
C GLY A 41 -9.31 1.34 -9.49
N GLY A 42 -8.86 2.58 -9.71
CA GLY A 42 -7.51 3.03 -9.38
C GLY A 42 -6.44 2.17 -10.06
N ILE A 43 -5.38 1.84 -9.31
CA ILE A 43 -4.23 1.08 -9.83
C ILE A 43 -4.59 -0.32 -10.35
N LEU A 44 -5.71 -0.91 -9.92
CA LEU A 44 -6.13 -2.23 -10.38
C LEU A 44 -6.42 -2.28 -11.88
N ASN A 45 -6.88 -1.17 -12.47
CA ASN A 45 -7.22 -1.11 -13.90
C ASN A 45 -6.03 -1.45 -14.80
N GLN A 46 -4.81 -1.16 -14.37
CA GLN A 46 -3.60 -1.51 -15.13
C GLN A 46 -3.00 -2.88 -14.76
N CYS A 47 -3.50 -3.54 -13.72
CA CYS A 47 -2.99 -4.82 -13.22
C CYS A 47 -3.69 -5.99 -13.92
N ILE A 48 -3.40 -6.22 -15.20
CA ILE A 48 -4.08 -7.23 -16.05
C ILE A 48 -3.63 -8.67 -15.80
N HIS A 49 -2.71 -8.91 -14.86
CA HIS A 49 -2.31 -10.26 -14.45
C HIS A 49 -3.26 -10.83 -13.40
N ASN A 50 -3.29 -12.16 -13.25
CA ASN A 50 -4.07 -12.88 -12.26
C ASN A 50 -3.43 -12.82 -10.87
N GLY A 51 -4.19 -13.24 -9.86
CA GLY A 51 -3.75 -13.41 -8.47
C GLY A 51 -4.46 -12.51 -7.44
N PHE A 52 -5.51 -11.82 -7.85
CA PHE A 52 -6.39 -11.02 -6.99
C PHE A 52 -7.64 -11.80 -6.60
N GLY A 53 -8.23 -11.50 -5.45
CA GLY A 53 -9.55 -12.00 -5.04
C GLY A 53 -9.58 -13.34 -4.33
N LEU A 54 -8.46 -14.05 -4.24
CA LEU A 54 -8.41 -15.39 -3.63
C LEU A 54 -8.86 -15.41 -2.17
N HIS A 55 -8.51 -14.39 -1.39
CA HIS A 55 -8.86 -14.31 0.03
C HIS A 55 -10.22 -13.65 0.27
N HIS A 56 -10.61 -12.69 -0.56
CA HIS A 56 -11.84 -11.92 -0.39
C HIS A 56 -13.02 -12.54 -1.16
N PHE A 57 -12.90 -12.69 -2.48
CA PHE A 57 -13.96 -13.23 -3.33
C PHE A 57 -13.94 -14.75 -3.49
N LYS A 58 -12.88 -15.44 -3.04
CA LYS A 58 -12.65 -16.88 -3.25
C LYS A 58 -12.58 -17.28 -4.73
N GLU A 59 -12.16 -16.34 -5.56
CA GLU A 59 -11.98 -16.48 -7.00
C GLU A 59 -10.61 -15.91 -7.41
N GLU A 60 -10.00 -16.47 -8.44
CA GLU A 60 -8.78 -15.90 -9.01
C GLU A 60 -9.17 -14.91 -10.11
N LEU A 61 -8.87 -13.64 -9.89
CA LEU A 61 -9.26 -12.52 -10.74
C LEU A 61 -8.02 -11.75 -11.23
N THR A 62 -8.21 -11.02 -12.33
CA THR A 62 -7.32 -9.91 -12.72
C THR A 62 -7.68 -8.65 -11.92
N GLY A 63 -6.80 -7.64 -11.94
CA GLY A 63 -7.07 -6.36 -11.27
C GLY A 63 -8.37 -5.70 -11.74
N PRO A 64 -8.59 -5.53 -13.07
CA PRO A 64 -9.85 -4.97 -13.58
C PRO A 64 -11.10 -5.77 -13.19
N GLU A 65 -11.04 -7.11 -13.18
CA GLU A 65 -12.16 -7.94 -12.73
C GLU A 65 -12.46 -7.75 -11.24
N TYR A 66 -11.40 -7.65 -10.42
CA TYR A 66 -11.55 -7.35 -8.99
C TYR A 66 -12.22 -5.98 -8.77
N ALA A 67 -11.73 -4.95 -9.44
CA ALA A 67 -12.32 -3.60 -9.37
C ALA A 67 -13.76 -3.61 -9.89
N GLY A 68 -14.03 -4.31 -10.99
CA GLY A 68 -15.35 -4.41 -11.61
C GLY A 68 -16.40 -4.96 -10.65
N LYS A 69 -16.07 -5.97 -9.84
CA LYS A 69 -17.00 -6.50 -8.83
C LYS A 69 -17.46 -5.44 -7.83
N TYR A 70 -16.54 -4.62 -7.31
CA TYR A 70 -16.89 -3.54 -6.40
C TYR A 70 -17.63 -2.39 -7.11
N ILE A 71 -17.21 -2.04 -8.32
CA ILE A 71 -17.87 -1.00 -9.12
C ILE A 71 -19.32 -1.38 -9.40
N ASP A 72 -19.57 -2.65 -9.76
CA ASP A 72 -20.92 -3.16 -9.98
C ASP A 72 -21.79 -3.10 -8.73
N GLU A 73 -21.22 -3.37 -7.54
CA GLU A 73 -21.95 -3.25 -6.28
C GLU A 73 -22.23 -1.77 -5.93
N VAL A 74 -21.26 -0.87 -6.11
CA VAL A 74 -21.45 0.57 -5.90
C VAL A 74 -22.54 1.13 -6.83
N ASN A 75 -22.55 0.72 -8.09
CA ASN A 75 -23.54 1.16 -9.09
C ASN A 75 -24.99 0.69 -8.78
N LYS A 76 -25.17 -0.32 -7.92
CA LYS A 76 -26.49 -0.75 -7.44
C LYS A 76 -27.01 0.09 -6.28
N THR A 77 -26.21 1.02 -5.76
CA THR A 77 -26.55 1.88 -4.62
C THR A 77 -26.84 3.31 -5.07
N ASP A 78 -27.20 4.17 -4.11
CA ASP A 78 -27.31 5.62 -4.26
C ASP A 78 -26.05 6.37 -3.80
N ILE A 79 -24.88 5.74 -3.87
CA ILE A 79 -23.58 6.39 -3.64
C ILE A 79 -23.28 7.32 -4.81
N ASP A 80 -23.07 8.59 -4.50
CA ASP A 80 -22.65 9.58 -5.50
C ASP A 80 -21.16 9.41 -5.87
N ILE A 81 -20.82 9.66 -7.14
CA ILE A 81 -19.46 9.52 -7.67
C ILE A 81 -19.07 10.80 -8.41
N LEU A 82 -17.92 11.35 -8.08
CA LEU A 82 -17.26 12.43 -8.78
C LEU A 82 -15.95 11.93 -9.38
N LEU A 83 -15.93 11.71 -10.69
CA LEU A 83 -14.74 11.40 -11.46
C LEU A 83 -14.04 12.67 -11.99
N ASP A 84 -12.80 12.51 -12.44
CA ASP A 84 -11.98 13.62 -12.97
C ASP A 84 -11.99 14.83 -12.03
N THR A 85 -11.89 14.53 -10.72
CA THR A 85 -12.05 15.50 -9.63
C THR A 85 -10.94 15.30 -8.60
N MET A 86 -10.05 16.28 -8.52
CA MET A 86 -8.91 16.28 -7.58
C MET A 86 -9.29 17.00 -6.29
N VAL A 87 -9.14 16.33 -5.15
CA VAL A 87 -9.20 17.00 -3.84
C VAL A 87 -7.91 17.79 -3.64
N ILE A 88 -8.04 19.08 -3.32
CA ILE A 88 -6.94 20.02 -3.14
C ILE A 88 -6.64 20.22 -1.66
N GLU A 89 -7.68 20.36 -0.85
CA GLU A 89 -7.56 20.69 0.56
C GLU A 89 -8.71 20.08 1.35
N ILE A 90 -8.44 19.75 2.60
CA ILE A 90 -9.43 19.34 3.61
C ILE A 90 -9.19 20.16 4.86
N THR A 91 -10.23 20.82 5.36
CA THR A 91 -10.12 21.61 6.59
C THR A 91 -10.50 20.80 7.84
N PRO A 92 -10.09 21.23 9.05
CA PRO A 92 -10.43 20.52 10.29
C PRO A 92 -11.93 20.40 10.56
N ASP A 93 -12.76 21.31 10.05
CA ASP A 93 -14.23 21.23 10.08
C ASP A 93 -14.82 20.34 8.97
N LYS A 94 -13.96 19.58 8.28
CA LYS A 94 -14.30 18.59 7.25
C LYS A 94 -14.94 19.20 5.98
N MET A 95 -14.57 20.43 5.63
CA MET A 95 -14.83 20.98 4.32
C MET A 95 -13.80 20.44 3.34
N VAL A 96 -14.25 19.84 2.24
CA VAL A 96 -13.43 19.26 1.18
C VAL A 96 -13.47 20.17 -0.03
N TYR A 97 -12.32 20.69 -0.44
CA TYR A 97 -12.15 21.54 -1.60
C TYR A 97 -11.62 20.74 -2.77
N CYS A 98 -12.29 20.83 -3.91
CA CYS A 98 -11.97 20.04 -5.09
C CYS A 98 -11.84 20.91 -6.34
N SER A 99 -11.04 20.42 -7.30
CA SER A 99 -11.00 20.92 -8.66
C SER A 99 -11.44 19.81 -9.61
N SER A 100 -12.44 20.10 -10.45
CA SER A 100 -12.96 19.18 -11.47
C SER A 100 -12.89 19.81 -12.83
N SER A 101 -12.51 19.05 -13.86
CA SER A 101 -12.54 19.52 -15.24
C SER A 101 -13.97 19.77 -15.74
N ILE A 102 -14.95 19.06 -15.16
CA ILE A 102 -16.37 19.13 -15.55
C ILE A 102 -17.12 20.19 -14.74
N HIS A 103 -16.88 20.23 -13.42
CA HIS A 103 -17.68 21.02 -12.46
C HIS A 103 -16.95 22.27 -11.94
N GLY A 104 -15.68 22.47 -12.32
CA GLY A 104 -14.87 23.56 -11.82
C GLY A 104 -14.49 23.38 -10.34
N TYR A 105 -14.47 24.46 -9.58
CA TYR A 105 -14.14 24.45 -8.17
C TYR A 105 -15.36 24.09 -7.32
N LEU A 106 -15.20 23.09 -6.46
CA LEU A 106 -16.27 22.55 -5.61
C LEU A 106 -15.89 22.65 -4.12
N MET A 107 -16.90 22.90 -3.29
CA MET A 107 -16.81 22.90 -1.83
C MET A 107 -17.87 21.93 -1.30
N ILE A 108 -17.41 20.89 -0.61
CA ILE A 108 -18.27 19.78 -0.14
C ILE A 108 -18.09 19.62 1.37
N GLN A 109 -19.17 19.76 2.12
CA GLN A 109 -19.17 19.55 3.57
C GLN A 109 -19.42 18.09 3.87
N ALA A 110 -18.52 17.47 4.64
CA ALA A 110 -18.66 16.11 5.14
C ALA A 110 -18.90 16.09 6.65
N LYS A 111 -19.65 15.09 7.15
CA LYS A 111 -19.66 14.77 8.60
C LYS A 111 -18.49 13.86 8.96
N SER A 112 -18.11 12.95 8.05
CA SER A 112 -16.97 12.07 8.18
C SER A 112 -16.22 11.96 6.85
N ILE A 113 -14.90 11.72 6.90
CA ILE A 113 -14.03 11.60 5.73
C ILE A 113 -13.27 10.27 5.82
N ILE A 114 -13.12 9.59 4.69
CA ILE A 114 -12.27 8.40 4.58
C ILE A 114 -11.16 8.69 3.57
N LEU A 115 -9.90 8.61 4.01
CA LEU A 115 -8.72 8.86 3.22
C LEU A 115 -8.25 7.55 2.58
N ASN A 116 -8.39 7.42 1.25
CA ASN A 116 -8.03 6.23 0.46
C ASN A 116 -7.17 6.58 -0.75
N MET A 117 -6.28 7.57 -0.63
CA MET A 117 -5.46 8.07 -1.73
C MET A 117 -4.38 7.07 -2.19
N GLY A 118 -4.16 5.99 -1.43
CA GLY A 118 -3.22 4.95 -1.80
C GLY A 118 -1.75 5.38 -1.63
N CYS A 119 -0.91 4.99 -2.58
CA CYS A 119 0.52 5.27 -2.56
C CYS A 119 1.04 5.56 -3.98
N ARG A 120 2.23 6.15 -4.05
CA ARG A 120 3.00 6.33 -5.28
C ARG A 120 4.35 5.63 -5.21
N GLU A 121 4.94 5.35 -6.35
CA GLU A 121 6.25 4.73 -6.41
C GLU A 121 7.39 5.72 -6.12
N ARG A 122 8.46 5.23 -5.52
CA ARG A 122 9.71 5.99 -5.37
C ARG A 122 10.33 6.22 -6.73
N THR A 123 10.65 7.48 -7.01
CA THR A 123 11.28 7.89 -8.26
C THR A 123 12.80 7.79 -8.17
N ARG A 124 13.48 7.94 -9.31
CA ARG A 124 14.94 8.07 -9.38
C ARG A 124 15.49 9.12 -8.41
N GLY A 125 14.80 10.27 -8.28
CA GLY A 125 15.21 11.34 -7.37
C GLY A 125 15.16 10.93 -5.89
N ALA A 126 14.16 10.13 -5.51
CA ALA A 126 13.98 9.66 -4.13
C ALA A 126 15.09 8.71 -3.66
N ILE A 127 15.75 8.00 -4.58
CA ILE A 127 16.87 7.07 -4.30
C ILE A 127 18.22 7.60 -4.83
N ALA A 128 18.24 8.83 -5.33
CA ALA A 128 19.44 9.57 -5.74
C ALA A 128 20.40 8.82 -6.69
N ILE A 129 19.87 8.04 -7.67
CA ILE A 129 20.73 7.35 -8.66
C ILE A 129 21.52 8.38 -9.48
N PRO A 130 22.86 8.28 -9.52
CA PRO A 130 23.74 9.16 -10.28
C PRO A 130 23.50 9.09 -11.81
N GLY A 131 24.21 9.93 -12.55
CA GLY A 131 24.29 9.93 -14.01
C GLY A 131 23.43 10.99 -14.68
N THR A 132 23.32 10.89 -16.01
CA THR A 132 22.62 11.86 -16.86
C THR A 132 21.10 11.79 -16.65
N ARG A 133 20.39 12.89 -16.96
CA ARG A 133 18.92 13.00 -16.84
C ARG A 133 18.20 12.71 -18.17
N ALA A 134 18.70 11.75 -18.92
CA ALA A 134 18.08 11.30 -20.16
C ALA A 134 16.67 10.70 -19.94
N SER A 135 15.82 10.73 -20.96
CA SER A 135 14.53 9.99 -20.95
C SER A 135 14.77 8.48 -20.91
N GLY A 136 13.73 7.68 -20.62
CA GLY A 136 13.82 6.21 -20.59
C GLY A 136 13.98 5.62 -19.18
N VAL A 137 13.91 6.44 -18.14
CA VAL A 137 13.83 5.97 -16.74
C VAL A 137 12.39 6.15 -16.26
N PHE A 138 11.73 5.04 -15.94
CA PHE A 138 10.34 5.00 -15.48
C PHE A 138 10.22 4.25 -14.16
N THR A 139 9.22 4.54 -13.36
CA THR A 139 8.80 3.61 -12.32
C THR A 139 8.08 2.42 -12.96
N ALA A 140 8.09 1.26 -12.31
CA ALA A 140 7.51 0.04 -12.86
C ALA A 140 5.99 0.18 -13.09
N GLY A 141 5.27 0.85 -12.18
CA GLY A 141 3.83 1.10 -12.34
C GLY A 141 3.51 2.11 -13.43
N ALA A 142 4.34 3.15 -13.64
CA ALA A 142 4.17 4.05 -14.78
C ALA A 142 4.38 3.31 -16.11
N ALA A 143 5.38 2.44 -16.19
CA ALA A 143 5.60 1.59 -17.36
C ALA A 143 4.43 0.61 -17.56
N GLN A 144 3.86 0.07 -16.47
CA GLN A 144 2.69 -0.79 -16.52
C GLN A 144 1.48 -0.06 -17.13
N ARG A 145 1.24 1.19 -16.74
CA ARG A 145 0.17 2.02 -17.34
C ARG A 145 0.42 2.24 -18.84
N TYR A 146 1.65 2.62 -19.21
CA TYR A 146 1.99 2.81 -20.62
C TYR A 146 1.72 1.57 -21.46
N VAL A 147 2.13 0.39 -20.99
CA VAL A 147 1.96 -0.85 -21.75
C VAL A 147 0.51 -1.32 -21.75
N ASN A 148 -0.14 -1.35 -20.56
CA ASN A 148 -1.43 -2.03 -20.40
C ASN A 148 -2.65 -1.16 -20.70
N ILE A 149 -2.53 0.16 -20.55
CA ILE A 149 -3.64 1.11 -20.77
C ILE A 149 -3.43 1.95 -22.01
N GLU A 150 -2.22 2.53 -22.18
CA GLU A 150 -1.96 3.50 -23.26
C GLU A 150 -1.45 2.83 -24.54
N GLY A 151 -1.02 1.55 -24.49
CA GLY A 151 -0.51 0.81 -25.64
C GLY A 151 0.88 1.25 -26.12
N TYR A 152 1.70 1.87 -25.26
CA TYR A 152 3.03 2.34 -25.60
C TYR A 152 4.13 1.49 -24.95
N MET A 153 5.17 1.16 -25.72
CA MET A 153 6.36 0.48 -25.22
C MET A 153 7.35 1.48 -24.61
N PRO A 154 7.68 1.39 -23.32
CA PRO A 154 8.66 2.26 -22.65
C PRO A 154 10.07 2.13 -23.22
N GLY A 155 10.46 0.94 -23.71
CA GLY A 155 11.75 0.67 -24.32
C GLY A 155 11.85 -0.75 -24.84
N LYS A 156 12.97 -1.06 -25.52
CA LYS A 156 13.21 -2.36 -26.16
C LYS A 156 14.26 -3.20 -25.42
N ARG A 157 15.19 -2.55 -24.74
CA ARG A 157 16.27 -3.20 -23.96
C ARG A 157 16.18 -2.65 -22.53
N VAL A 158 15.74 -3.48 -21.60
CA VAL A 158 15.27 -3.05 -20.29
C VAL A 158 16.16 -3.60 -19.19
N VAL A 159 16.53 -2.76 -18.24
CA VAL A 159 17.07 -3.15 -16.94
C VAL A 159 16.06 -2.75 -15.86
N VAL A 160 15.72 -3.67 -14.96
CA VAL A 160 14.82 -3.43 -13.85
C VAL A 160 15.62 -3.30 -12.57
N LEU A 161 15.43 -2.20 -11.82
CA LEU A 161 16.01 -2.01 -10.49
C LEU A 161 14.95 -2.27 -9.42
N GLY A 162 15.21 -3.25 -8.56
CA GLY A 162 14.32 -3.76 -7.53
C GLY A 162 13.58 -5.02 -7.96
N SER A 163 13.53 -6.00 -7.07
CA SER A 163 12.90 -7.31 -7.25
C SER A 163 11.58 -7.45 -6.50
N GLY A 164 10.90 -6.34 -6.20
CA GLY A 164 9.52 -6.36 -5.72
C GLY A 164 8.55 -6.87 -6.79
N ASP A 165 7.36 -7.32 -6.39
CA ASP A 165 6.40 -7.99 -7.28
C ASP A 165 6.11 -7.22 -8.56
N ILE A 166 5.91 -5.88 -8.49
CA ILE A 166 5.63 -5.08 -9.68
C ILE A 166 6.83 -5.08 -10.65
N GLY A 167 8.07 -5.07 -10.14
CA GLY A 167 9.27 -5.17 -10.97
C GLY A 167 9.37 -6.50 -11.69
N LEU A 168 9.09 -7.60 -10.98
CA LEU A 168 9.08 -8.96 -11.56
C LEU A 168 7.97 -9.11 -12.59
N ILE A 169 6.77 -8.69 -12.28
CA ILE A 169 5.61 -8.72 -13.19
C ILE A 169 5.90 -7.90 -14.47
N MET A 170 6.51 -6.72 -14.31
CA MET A 170 6.87 -5.90 -15.45
C MET A 170 8.03 -6.46 -16.27
N ALA A 171 9.00 -7.13 -15.65
CA ALA A 171 10.04 -7.86 -16.39
C ALA A 171 9.40 -8.90 -17.33
N ARG A 172 8.49 -9.73 -16.82
CA ARG A 172 7.69 -10.66 -17.64
C ARG A 172 6.86 -9.93 -18.69
N ARG A 173 6.11 -8.89 -18.29
CA ARG A 173 5.21 -8.17 -19.21
C ARG A 173 5.96 -7.55 -20.37
N MET A 174 7.08 -6.87 -20.12
CA MET A 174 7.91 -6.29 -21.16
C MET A 174 8.46 -7.35 -22.12
N THR A 175 8.83 -8.51 -21.60
CA THR A 175 9.30 -9.65 -22.42
C THR A 175 8.19 -10.17 -23.33
N LEU A 176 6.97 -10.33 -22.82
CA LEU A 176 5.80 -10.76 -23.60
C LEU A 176 5.45 -9.78 -24.73
N GLU A 177 5.70 -8.49 -24.54
CA GLU A 177 5.50 -7.45 -25.55
C GLU A 177 6.71 -7.30 -26.51
N GLY A 178 7.69 -8.19 -26.42
CA GLY A 178 8.84 -8.26 -27.35
C GLY A 178 10.03 -7.40 -26.97
N ALA A 179 10.09 -6.81 -25.78
CA ALA A 179 11.30 -6.20 -25.26
C ALA A 179 12.28 -7.28 -24.74
N LYS A 180 13.58 -6.98 -24.77
CA LYS A 180 14.60 -7.81 -24.12
C LYS A 180 14.88 -7.25 -22.73
N VAL A 181 14.46 -7.96 -21.71
CA VAL A 181 14.85 -7.66 -20.32
C VAL A 181 16.25 -8.26 -20.09
N LEU A 182 17.22 -7.40 -19.79
CA LEU A 182 18.64 -7.76 -19.68
C LEU A 182 19.00 -8.25 -18.29
N ALA A 183 18.38 -7.65 -17.27
CA ALA A 183 18.63 -7.94 -15.87
C ALA A 183 17.52 -7.40 -14.97
N VAL A 184 17.29 -8.10 -13.86
CA VAL A 184 16.69 -7.56 -12.65
C VAL A 184 17.79 -7.41 -11.60
N VAL A 185 17.90 -6.23 -10.98
CA VAL A 185 18.97 -5.87 -10.04
C VAL A 185 18.34 -5.58 -8.68
N GLU A 186 18.83 -6.23 -7.63
CA GLU A 186 18.31 -6.12 -6.27
C GLU A 186 19.44 -5.79 -5.29
N VAL A 187 19.26 -4.72 -4.51
CA VAL A 187 20.24 -4.25 -3.52
C VAL A 187 20.37 -5.20 -2.32
N MET A 188 19.31 -5.92 -2.00
CA MET A 188 19.28 -6.89 -0.91
C MET A 188 19.92 -8.22 -1.34
N PRO A 189 20.44 -9.03 -0.38
CA PRO A 189 20.95 -10.38 -0.68
C PRO A 189 19.83 -11.41 -0.94
N TYR A 190 18.59 -10.98 -1.02
CA TYR A 190 17.40 -11.79 -1.31
C TYR A 190 16.39 -10.97 -2.12
N SER A 191 15.52 -11.65 -2.87
CA SER A 191 14.42 -10.99 -3.58
C SER A 191 13.33 -10.54 -2.62
N ASN A 192 12.72 -9.39 -2.90
CA ASN A 192 11.60 -8.84 -2.15
C ASN A 192 10.22 -9.23 -2.73
N GLY A 193 10.18 -9.94 -3.85
CA GLY A 193 8.94 -10.44 -4.45
C GLY A 193 8.57 -11.83 -3.96
N LEU A 194 7.30 -12.20 -4.17
CA LEU A 194 6.79 -13.53 -3.86
C LEU A 194 7.51 -14.61 -4.69
N ASN A 195 7.79 -15.77 -4.08
CA ASN A 195 8.49 -16.87 -4.76
C ASN A 195 7.85 -17.28 -6.09
N ARG A 196 6.49 -17.31 -6.16
CA ARG A 196 5.78 -17.60 -7.41
C ARG A 196 6.14 -16.62 -8.53
N ASN A 197 6.30 -15.33 -8.20
CA ASN A 197 6.64 -14.29 -9.18
C ASN A 197 8.11 -14.40 -9.62
N ILE A 198 9.03 -14.82 -8.75
CA ILE A 198 10.41 -15.11 -9.13
C ILE A 198 10.44 -16.22 -10.20
N VAL A 199 9.71 -17.30 -9.97
CA VAL A 199 9.66 -18.42 -10.93
C VAL A 199 8.98 -17.98 -12.23
N GLN A 200 7.73 -17.52 -12.15
CA GLN A 200 6.89 -17.22 -13.31
C GLN A 200 7.33 -15.99 -14.12
N CYS A 201 8.06 -15.06 -13.51
CA CYS A 201 8.45 -13.81 -14.17
C CYS A 201 9.93 -13.79 -14.57
N LEU A 202 10.80 -14.53 -13.90
CA LEU A 202 12.22 -14.54 -14.24
C LEU A 202 12.69 -15.89 -14.76
N HIS A 203 12.50 -16.99 -14.00
CA HIS A 203 13.03 -18.30 -14.39
C HIS A 203 12.41 -18.81 -15.70
N ASP A 204 11.10 -18.68 -15.89
CA ASP A 204 10.38 -19.11 -17.09
C ASP A 204 10.80 -18.33 -18.36
N TYR A 205 11.49 -17.20 -18.19
CA TYR A 205 11.92 -16.31 -19.28
C TYR A 205 13.45 -16.13 -19.36
N ASP A 206 14.21 -16.90 -18.58
CA ASP A 206 15.68 -16.82 -18.51
C ASP A 206 16.21 -15.40 -18.22
N ILE A 207 15.48 -14.63 -17.39
CA ILE A 207 15.85 -13.27 -16.99
C ILE A 207 16.78 -13.36 -15.77
N PRO A 208 18.03 -12.86 -15.85
CA PRO A 208 18.98 -12.94 -14.75
C PRO A 208 18.61 -11.99 -13.60
N LEU A 209 18.72 -12.49 -12.37
CA LEU A 209 18.56 -11.73 -11.13
C LEU A 209 19.92 -11.55 -10.45
N TYR A 210 20.33 -10.28 -10.28
CA TYR A 210 21.57 -9.90 -9.58
C TYR A 210 21.23 -9.41 -8.18
N LEU A 211 21.43 -10.25 -7.17
CA LEU A 211 21.26 -9.90 -5.74
C LEU A 211 22.51 -9.20 -5.20
N SER A 212 22.36 -8.35 -4.18
CA SER A 212 23.42 -7.50 -3.64
C SER A 212 24.07 -6.61 -4.70
N HIS A 213 23.28 -6.06 -5.63
CA HIS A 213 23.71 -5.16 -6.69
C HIS A 213 22.79 -3.93 -6.77
N THR A 214 23.33 -2.82 -7.30
CA THR A 214 22.54 -1.62 -7.57
C THR A 214 23.02 -0.91 -8.82
N ILE A 215 22.18 -0.03 -9.39
CA ILE A 215 22.59 0.84 -10.49
C ILE A 215 23.38 2.02 -9.88
N THR A 216 24.63 2.16 -10.32
CA THR A 216 25.56 3.19 -9.84
C THR A 216 25.73 4.35 -10.81
N ASP A 217 25.37 4.17 -12.09
CA ASP A 217 25.36 5.26 -13.07
C ASP A 217 24.35 5.00 -14.19
N ILE A 218 23.78 6.08 -14.73
CA ILE A 218 22.89 6.06 -15.91
C ILE A 218 23.46 7.03 -16.95
N VAL A 219 23.79 6.50 -18.12
CA VAL A 219 24.43 7.24 -19.20
C VAL A 219 23.50 7.35 -20.40
N GLY A 220 23.43 8.53 -20.98
CA GLY A 220 22.69 8.80 -22.21
C GLY A 220 22.58 10.31 -22.46
N LYS A 221 22.21 10.70 -23.66
CA LYS A 221 21.97 12.12 -24.04
C LYS A 221 20.48 12.45 -24.01
N SER A 222 19.77 12.15 -25.08
CA SER A 222 18.31 12.34 -25.16
C SER A 222 17.56 11.20 -24.49
N ARG A 223 18.10 9.98 -24.55
CA ARG A 223 17.55 8.77 -23.94
C ARG A 223 18.68 7.98 -23.27
N VAL A 224 18.33 7.08 -22.35
CA VAL A 224 19.25 6.13 -21.76
C VAL A 224 19.91 5.30 -22.86
N GLU A 225 21.22 5.17 -22.81
CA GLU A 225 22.05 4.39 -23.74
C GLU A 225 22.69 3.20 -23.02
N LYS A 226 23.03 3.37 -21.73
CA LYS A 226 23.53 2.30 -20.88
C LYS A 226 23.36 2.60 -19.41
N VAL A 227 23.43 1.57 -18.58
CA VAL A 227 23.56 1.67 -17.13
C VAL A 227 24.76 0.90 -16.63
N VAL A 228 25.34 1.38 -15.53
CA VAL A 228 26.40 0.69 -14.79
C VAL A 228 25.77 0.10 -13.52
N VAL A 229 26.02 -1.17 -13.29
CA VAL A 229 25.54 -1.93 -12.13
C VAL A 229 26.75 -2.40 -11.35
N SER A 230 26.80 -2.16 -10.04
CA SER A 230 27.89 -2.62 -9.18
C SER A 230 27.32 -3.49 -8.04
N LYS A 231 28.15 -4.44 -7.59
CA LYS A 231 27.89 -5.17 -6.35
C LYS A 231 27.97 -4.23 -5.16
N VAL A 232 27.19 -4.50 -4.11
CA VAL A 232 27.20 -3.72 -2.87
C VAL A 232 27.65 -4.55 -1.68
N ASP A 233 28.26 -3.86 -0.70
CA ASP A 233 28.61 -4.43 0.61
C ASP A 233 27.38 -4.56 1.54
N GLU A 234 27.59 -5.02 2.76
CA GLU A 234 26.55 -5.18 3.80
C GLU A 234 25.90 -3.84 4.19
N ASN A 235 26.59 -2.72 4.01
CA ASN A 235 26.11 -1.36 4.24
C ASN A 235 25.45 -0.76 3.00
N ARG A 236 25.34 -1.53 1.91
CA ARG A 236 24.80 -1.13 0.60
C ARG A 236 25.66 -0.10 -0.15
N ASN A 237 26.95 -0.01 0.17
CA ASN A 237 27.88 0.81 -0.58
C ASN A 237 28.39 0.02 -1.80
N PRO A 238 28.49 0.66 -2.99
CA PRO A 238 29.07 0.02 -4.16
C PRO A 238 30.51 -0.42 -3.92
N ILE A 239 30.86 -1.61 -4.38
CA ILE A 239 32.21 -2.19 -4.32
C ILE A 239 32.92 -1.85 -5.62
N GLU A 240 34.01 -1.10 -5.55
CA GLU A 240 34.85 -0.74 -6.70
C GLU A 240 35.45 -1.97 -7.39
N GLY A 241 35.51 -1.94 -8.74
CA GLY A 241 36.00 -3.06 -9.56
C GLY A 241 34.98 -4.18 -9.81
N THR A 242 33.70 -3.98 -9.43
CA THR A 242 32.62 -4.95 -9.68
C THR A 242 31.62 -4.46 -10.73
N GLU A 243 31.94 -3.38 -11.43
CA GLU A 243 31.06 -2.71 -12.38
C GLU A 243 30.75 -3.61 -13.58
N MET A 244 29.47 -3.69 -13.92
CA MET A 244 28.94 -4.34 -15.14
C MET A 244 28.17 -3.30 -15.94
N GLU A 245 28.42 -3.23 -17.23
CA GLU A 245 27.69 -2.34 -18.13
C GLU A 245 26.59 -3.10 -18.87
N PHE A 246 25.41 -2.47 -18.96
CA PHE A 246 24.29 -2.95 -19.74
C PHE A 246 23.87 -1.89 -20.75
N ASP A 247 24.04 -2.18 -22.05
CA ASP A 247 23.50 -1.34 -23.11
C ASP A 247 21.97 -1.47 -23.11
N CYS A 248 21.26 -0.43 -22.73
CA CYS A 248 19.81 -0.42 -22.60
C CYS A 248 19.23 0.94 -22.95
N ASP A 249 17.96 0.97 -23.36
CA ASP A 249 17.21 2.18 -23.65
C ASP A 249 16.10 2.48 -22.66
N CYS A 250 15.96 1.59 -21.64
CA CYS A 250 14.93 1.73 -20.61
C CYS A 250 15.40 1.17 -19.26
N VAL A 251 15.11 1.92 -18.21
CA VAL A 251 15.28 1.49 -16.81
C VAL A 251 13.92 1.53 -16.14
N LEU A 252 13.51 0.43 -15.52
CA LEU A 252 12.32 0.36 -14.68
C LEU A 252 12.71 0.36 -13.21
N LEU A 253 12.09 1.20 -12.41
CA LEU A 253 12.34 1.32 -10.98
C LEU A 253 11.18 0.66 -10.20
N SER A 254 11.50 -0.39 -9.44
CA SER A 254 10.61 -1.07 -8.50
C SER A 254 11.22 -1.01 -7.10
N VAL A 255 11.45 0.20 -6.59
CA VAL A 255 12.29 0.48 -5.42
C VAL A 255 11.48 0.92 -4.20
N GLY A 256 10.26 0.48 -4.13
CA GLY A 256 9.32 0.70 -3.03
C GLY A 256 8.31 1.80 -3.30
N LEU A 257 7.36 1.90 -2.37
CA LEU A 257 6.20 2.78 -2.44
C LEU A 257 6.25 3.84 -1.34
N ILE A 258 5.57 4.95 -1.58
CA ILE A 258 5.39 6.06 -0.62
C ILE A 258 3.89 6.29 -0.48
N PRO A 259 3.31 6.14 0.72
CA PRO A 259 1.92 6.53 0.97
C PRO A 259 1.65 7.98 0.59
N GLU A 260 0.54 8.25 -0.11
CA GLU A 260 0.15 9.60 -0.54
C GLU A 260 -0.58 10.33 0.59
N ASN A 261 0.17 11.07 1.40
CA ASN A 261 -0.31 11.68 2.64
C ASN A 261 -0.21 13.21 2.69
N GLU A 262 -0.12 13.87 1.55
CA GLU A 262 -0.14 15.32 1.50
C GLU A 262 -1.39 15.88 2.18
N LEU A 263 -2.60 15.42 1.79
CA LEU A 263 -3.86 15.83 2.41
C LEU A 263 -3.94 15.48 3.89
N SER A 264 -3.39 14.33 4.31
CA SER A 264 -3.36 13.93 5.72
C SER A 264 -2.49 14.85 6.55
N ASN A 265 -1.31 15.23 6.04
CA ASN A 265 -0.38 16.15 6.70
C ASN A 265 -0.96 17.57 6.80
N ASP A 266 -1.55 18.07 5.70
CA ASP A 266 -2.12 19.42 5.65
C ASP A 266 -3.33 19.55 6.59
N LEU A 267 -4.10 18.45 6.73
CA LEU A 267 -5.20 18.36 7.70
C LEU A 267 -4.71 18.30 9.17
N GLY A 268 -3.44 18.00 9.41
CA GLY A 268 -2.86 17.87 10.74
C GLY A 268 -3.06 16.49 11.39
N VAL A 269 -3.29 15.45 10.60
CA VAL A 269 -3.34 14.06 11.08
C VAL A 269 -1.97 13.62 11.59
N GLU A 270 -1.92 12.99 12.77
CA GLU A 270 -0.68 12.43 13.29
C GLU A 270 -0.18 11.27 12.43
N MET A 271 1.12 11.30 12.09
CA MET A 271 1.74 10.34 11.17
C MET A 271 2.69 9.39 11.90
N ASP A 272 2.65 8.12 11.52
CA ASP A 272 3.61 7.13 11.98
C ASP A 272 4.93 7.24 11.19
N SER A 273 6.05 7.39 11.90
CA SER A 273 7.38 7.57 11.31
C SER A 273 7.92 6.33 10.58
N ARG A 274 7.32 5.17 10.74
CA ARG A 274 7.73 3.90 10.13
C ARG A 274 6.94 3.59 8.87
N THR A 275 5.61 3.69 8.95
CA THR A 275 4.74 3.46 7.80
C THR A 275 4.66 4.68 6.89
N HIS A 276 4.95 5.89 7.39
CA HIS A 276 4.69 7.17 6.76
C HIS A 276 3.20 7.39 6.43
N GLY A 277 2.33 6.65 7.10
CA GLY A 277 0.87 6.75 7.04
C GLY A 277 0.28 7.31 8.33
N PRO A 278 -1.02 7.62 8.35
CA PRO A 278 -1.75 8.04 9.54
C PRO A 278 -1.61 7.04 10.69
N ILE A 279 -1.47 7.56 11.90
CA ILE A 279 -1.70 6.79 13.12
C ILE A 279 -3.20 6.53 13.22
N VAL A 280 -3.60 5.27 13.41
CA VAL A 280 -5.00 4.86 13.43
C VAL A 280 -5.37 4.05 14.67
N TYR A 281 -6.66 4.10 15.00
CA TYR A 281 -7.30 3.24 16.00
C TYR A 281 -7.79 1.92 15.36
N GLU A 282 -8.32 1.03 16.19
CA GLU A 282 -8.80 -0.31 15.80
C GLU A 282 -9.87 -0.32 14.70
N ASN A 283 -10.63 0.78 14.55
CA ASN A 283 -11.65 0.97 13.53
C ASN A 283 -11.17 1.82 12.34
N MET A 284 -9.85 2.04 12.26
CA MET A 284 -9.18 2.86 11.23
C MET A 284 -9.46 4.38 11.34
N GLU A 285 -10.01 4.86 12.45
CA GLU A 285 -10.11 6.31 12.74
C GLU A 285 -8.71 6.86 13.02
N THR A 286 -8.40 8.04 12.48
CA THR A 286 -7.13 8.72 12.68
C THR A 286 -7.09 9.51 14.00
N SER A 287 -6.03 10.28 14.25
CA SER A 287 -5.97 11.24 15.37
C SER A 287 -7.02 12.35 15.27
N MET A 288 -7.56 12.60 14.07
CA MET A 288 -8.63 13.56 13.82
C MET A 288 -9.98 12.88 13.90
N GLU A 289 -10.86 13.39 14.78
CA GLU A 289 -12.20 12.85 15.03
C GLU A 289 -13.05 12.82 13.74
N GLY A 290 -13.64 11.64 13.44
CA GLY A 290 -14.47 11.41 12.26
C GLY A 290 -13.70 11.42 10.94
N VAL A 291 -12.37 11.37 10.98
CA VAL A 291 -11.49 11.17 9.82
C VAL A 291 -10.89 9.80 9.92
N PHE A 292 -11.13 8.97 8.91
CA PHE A 292 -10.65 7.59 8.80
C PHE A 292 -9.63 7.47 7.68
N ALA A 293 -8.78 6.46 7.73
CA ALA A 293 -7.82 6.17 6.67
C ALA A 293 -7.65 4.65 6.51
N SER A 294 -7.49 4.16 5.29
CA SER A 294 -7.25 2.73 5.05
C SER A 294 -6.53 2.43 3.74
N GLY A 295 -5.99 1.23 3.65
CA GLY A 295 -5.21 0.78 2.51
C GLY A 295 -3.81 1.39 2.48
N ASN A 296 -3.25 1.52 1.28
CA ASN A 296 -1.85 1.89 1.12
C ASN A 296 -1.48 3.32 1.58
N VAL A 297 -2.47 4.15 1.88
CA VAL A 297 -2.24 5.45 2.53
C VAL A 297 -1.82 5.30 3.98
N VAL A 298 -2.23 4.23 4.68
CA VAL A 298 -1.86 3.92 6.07
C VAL A 298 -0.56 3.12 6.12
N HIS A 299 -0.53 1.98 5.43
CA HIS A 299 0.65 1.15 5.25
C HIS A 299 0.53 0.31 3.96
N VAL A 300 1.65 0.01 3.34
CA VAL A 300 1.65 -0.70 2.06
C VAL A 300 1.29 -2.17 2.26
N HIS A 301 0.25 -2.63 1.57
CA HIS A 301 -0.21 -4.02 1.58
C HIS A 301 0.40 -4.83 0.44
N ASP A 302 0.52 -6.15 0.64
CA ASP A 302 1.00 -7.09 -0.38
C ASP A 302 -0.15 -7.59 -1.28
N LEU A 303 -1.37 -7.67 -0.73
CA LEU A 303 -2.55 -8.19 -1.41
C LEU A 303 -3.71 -7.20 -1.31
N VAL A 304 -4.37 -6.93 -2.43
CA VAL A 304 -5.55 -6.06 -2.48
C VAL A 304 -6.72 -6.57 -1.63
N ASP A 305 -6.83 -7.89 -1.48
CA ASP A 305 -7.83 -8.53 -0.61
C ASP A 305 -7.76 -7.97 0.82
N PHE A 306 -6.57 -7.75 1.33
CA PHE A 306 -6.36 -7.18 2.67
C PHE A 306 -6.57 -5.67 2.70
N VAL A 307 -6.32 -4.97 1.60
CA VAL A 307 -6.71 -3.55 1.44
C VAL A 307 -8.23 -3.42 1.59
N SER A 308 -9.00 -4.23 0.88
CA SER A 308 -10.47 -4.19 0.95
C SER A 308 -11.00 -4.51 2.33
N LEU A 309 -10.50 -5.58 2.97
CA LEU A 309 -10.91 -5.95 4.34
C LEU A 309 -10.59 -4.87 5.40
N GLU A 310 -9.46 -4.19 5.27
CA GLU A 310 -9.11 -3.06 6.14
C GLU A 310 -10.02 -1.86 5.87
N SER A 311 -10.31 -1.61 4.60
CA SER A 311 -11.14 -0.49 4.19
C SER A 311 -12.61 -0.67 4.56
N GLU A 312 -13.10 -1.89 4.61
CA GLU A 312 -14.41 -2.20 5.18
C GLU A 312 -14.49 -1.80 6.67
N LYS A 313 -13.40 -2.01 7.45
CA LYS A 313 -13.34 -1.55 8.85
C LYS A 313 -13.44 -0.02 8.94
N ALA A 314 -12.70 0.70 8.07
CA ALA A 314 -12.77 2.16 8.01
C ALA A 314 -14.17 2.64 7.64
N GLY A 315 -14.79 2.02 6.64
CA GLY A 315 -16.16 2.32 6.22
C GLY A 315 -17.18 2.07 7.33
N MET A 316 -17.11 0.92 8.01
CA MET A 316 -17.96 0.63 9.19
C MET A 316 -17.76 1.69 10.29
N GLY A 317 -16.50 2.06 10.56
CA GLY A 317 -16.17 3.11 11.53
C GLY A 317 -16.83 4.43 11.19
N ALA A 318 -16.68 4.90 9.95
CA ALA A 318 -17.25 6.14 9.46
C ALA A 318 -18.80 6.12 9.47
N GLY A 319 -19.43 5.03 9.04
CA GLY A 319 -20.88 4.86 9.05
C GLY A 319 -21.45 4.87 10.46
N ARG A 320 -20.80 4.22 11.42
CA ARG A 320 -21.19 4.24 12.84
C ARG A 320 -20.98 5.61 13.47
N TYR A 321 -19.89 6.30 13.13
CA TYR A 321 -19.61 7.65 13.60
C TYR A 321 -20.72 8.63 13.22
N VAL A 322 -21.16 8.64 11.97
CA VAL A 322 -22.22 9.55 11.51
C VAL A 322 -23.61 9.22 12.06
N SER A 323 -23.81 7.97 12.50
CA SER A 323 -25.09 7.50 13.07
C SER A 323 -25.14 7.64 14.58
N ASN A 324 -24.05 7.28 15.28
CA ASN A 324 -24.03 7.11 16.74
C ASN A 324 -23.17 8.16 17.45
N GLY A 325 -22.38 8.95 16.72
CA GLY A 325 -21.44 9.91 17.26
C GLY A 325 -20.07 9.34 17.62
N GLU A 326 -19.29 10.11 18.37
CA GLU A 326 -17.90 9.79 18.76
C GLU A 326 -17.81 8.51 19.61
N VAL A 327 -16.76 7.74 19.39
CA VAL A 327 -16.40 6.58 20.21
C VAL A 327 -15.59 7.05 21.41
N SER A 328 -15.93 6.56 22.61
CA SER A 328 -15.17 6.86 23.84
C SER A 328 -13.68 6.56 23.66
N LYS A 329 -12.83 7.48 24.12
CA LYS A 329 -11.37 7.32 24.17
C LYS A 329 -10.88 6.85 25.56
N ASP A 330 -11.80 6.41 26.43
CA ASP A 330 -11.44 5.75 27.67
C ASP A 330 -10.82 4.38 27.39
N ARG A 331 -9.97 3.88 28.27
CA ARG A 331 -9.35 2.56 28.17
C ARG A 331 -8.62 2.28 26.84
N VAL A 332 -7.80 3.24 26.40
CA VAL A 332 -6.96 3.10 25.20
C VAL A 332 -5.68 2.36 25.55
N VAL A 333 -5.33 1.36 24.73
CA VAL A 333 -4.06 0.62 24.77
C VAL A 333 -3.26 0.98 23.53
N LYS A 334 -1.95 1.25 23.70
CA LYS A 334 -1.02 1.54 22.62
C LYS A 334 -0.33 0.26 22.14
N THR A 335 -0.18 0.07 20.83
CA THR A 335 0.69 -0.98 20.28
C THR A 335 2.13 -0.48 20.16
N ILE A 336 3.08 -1.33 20.51
CA ILE A 336 4.51 -1.01 20.54
C ILE A 336 5.29 -2.02 19.68
N ASN A 337 6.21 -1.49 18.89
CA ASN A 337 7.11 -2.29 18.06
C ASN A 337 8.21 -2.88 18.94
N GLY A 338 8.13 -4.17 19.24
CA GLY A 338 9.15 -4.92 19.98
C GLY A 338 10.27 -5.46 19.09
N ASP A 339 10.95 -6.52 19.57
CA ASP A 339 12.07 -7.12 18.85
C ASP A 339 11.63 -7.69 17.49
N ASN A 340 12.45 -7.45 16.49
CA ASN A 340 12.27 -7.79 15.07
C ASN A 340 10.98 -7.23 14.41
N ILE A 341 10.25 -6.30 15.03
CA ILE A 341 9.06 -5.66 14.47
C ILE A 341 9.42 -4.29 13.88
N SER A 342 9.05 -4.05 12.62
CA SER A 342 9.23 -2.77 11.94
C SER A 342 8.15 -1.77 12.32
N TYR A 343 6.89 -2.17 12.23
CA TYR A 343 5.70 -1.40 12.62
C TYR A 343 4.54 -2.32 12.98
N VAL A 344 3.56 -1.80 13.69
CA VAL A 344 2.26 -2.46 13.99
C VAL A 344 1.13 -1.48 13.70
N VAL A 345 0.06 -1.96 13.06
CA VAL A 345 -1.19 -1.23 12.80
C VAL A 345 -2.36 -2.07 13.31
N PRO A 346 -3.32 -1.49 14.05
CA PRO A 346 -3.42 -0.10 14.50
C PRO A 346 -2.42 0.24 15.60
N GLN A 347 -2.11 1.54 15.75
CA GLN A 347 -1.21 2.03 16.80
C GLN A 347 -1.91 2.22 18.15
N TYR A 348 -3.24 2.41 18.13
CA TYR A 348 -4.06 2.56 19.32
C TYR A 348 -5.30 1.66 19.25
N ILE A 349 -5.73 1.16 20.39
CA ILE A 349 -6.90 0.28 20.52
C ILE A 349 -7.76 0.79 21.67
N ARG A 350 -8.98 1.20 21.38
CA ARG A 350 -10.04 1.49 22.39
C ARG A 350 -10.70 0.18 22.74
N LYS A 351 -10.39 -0.38 23.91
CA LYS A 351 -10.85 -1.74 24.30
C LYS A 351 -12.36 -1.88 24.28
N ASP A 352 -13.08 -0.83 24.63
CA ASP A 352 -14.55 -0.85 24.69
C ASP A 352 -15.17 -0.91 23.29
N ASN A 353 -14.49 -0.40 22.27
CA ASN A 353 -14.93 -0.47 20.88
C ASN A 353 -14.66 -1.83 20.19
N VAL A 354 -13.86 -2.68 20.78
CA VAL A 354 -13.60 -4.03 20.26
C VAL A 354 -14.76 -4.95 20.61
N GLU A 355 -15.49 -5.47 19.63
CA GLU A 355 -16.62 -6.38 19.87
C GLU A 355 -16.16 -7.81 20.19
N LYS A 356 -15.37 -8.45 19.33
CA LYS A 356 -14.93 -9.85 19.45
C LYS A 356 -13.42 -9.99 19.53
N SER A 357 -12.70 -9.35 18.61
CA SER A 357 -11.24 -9.38 18.53
C SER A 357 -10.72 -8.15 17.80
N VAL A 358 -9.45 -7.82 18.00
CA VAL A 358 -8.72 -6.83 17.22
C VAL A 358 -7.66 -7.54 16.38
N GLU A 359 -7.56 -7.20 15.12
CA GLU A 359 -6.50 -7.66 14.22
C GLU A 359 -5.34 -6.67 14.25
N LEU A 360 -4.13 -7.18 14.45
CA LEU A 360 -2.89 -6.43 14.33
C LEU A 360 -2.16 -6.87 13.07
N SER A 361 -1.85 -5.92 12.19
CA SER A 361 -1.02 -6.10 11.01
C SER A 361 0.37 -5.54 11.27
N PHE A 362 1.42 -6.25 10.88
CA PHE A 362 2.80 -5.80 11.12
C PHE A 362 3.77 -6.39 10.10
N ARG A 363 4.97 -5.79 9.99
CA ARG A 363 6.10 -6.35 9.25
C ARG A 363 7.29 -6.55 10.17
N VAL A 364 8.10 -7.56 9.83
CA VAL A 364 9.37 -7.82 10.50
C VAL A 364 10.52 -7.06 9.83
N ARG A 365 11.64 -6.93 10.53
CA ARG A 365 12.85 -6.25 10.01
C ARG A 365 13.80 -7.21 9.29
N ARG A 366 13.82 -8.48 9.71
CA ARG A 366 14.71 -9.50 9.17
C ARG A 366 13.98 -10.85 9.04
N PRO A 367 14.35 -11.68 8.06
CA PRO A 367 13.81 -13.02 7.94
C PRO A 367 14.18 -13.86 9.17
N THR A 368 13.25 -14.66 9.67
CA THR A 368 13.47 -15.58 10.79
C THR A 368 12.60 -16.82 10.62
N GLN A 369 13.14 -17.99 10.95
CA GLN A 369 12.44 -19.27 10.88
C GLN A 369 12.08 -19.77 12.28
N GLN A 370 11.05 -20.62 12.37
CA GLN A 370 10.58 -21.27 13.59
C GLN A 370 10.41 -20.26 14.74
N VAL A 371 9.44 -19.37 14.59
CA VAL A 371 9.26 -18.25 15.51
C VAL A 371 7.94 -18.29 16.27
N ASN A 372 7.93 -17.60 17.39
CA ASN A 372 6.74 -17.22 18.12
C ASN A 372 6.56 -15.70 18.05
N ILE A 373 5.41 -15.25 17.56
CA ILE A 373 4.96 -13.88 17.71
C ILE A 373 4.38 -13.77 19.12
N VAL A 374 4.97 -12.94 19.95
CA VAL A 374 4.60 -12.78 21.37
C VAL A 374 4.07 -11.36 21.58
N VAL A 375 2.88 -11.26 22.13
CA VAL A 375 2.26 -10.00 22.53
C VAL A 375 2.26 -9.91 24.05
N ARG A 376 2.79 -8.81 24.61
CA ARG A 376 2.94 -8.60 26.06
C ARG A 376 2.44 -7.22 26.48
N ASP A 377 2.01 -7.13 27.76
CA ASP A 377 1.94 -5.88 28.50
C ASP A 377 2.87 -6.01 29.71
N GLY A 378 3.97 -5.27 29.73
CA GLY A 378 5.06 -5.47 30.68
C GLY A 378 5.54 -6.92 30.67
N ASP A 379 5.51 -7.57 31.84
CA ASP A 379 5.89 -8.99 32.00
C ASP A 379 4.78 -9.98 31.67
N THR A 380 3.54 -9.50 31.52
CA THR A 380 2.37 -10.33 31.23
C THR A 380 2.29 -10.72 29.76
N VAL A 381 2.28 -12.01 29.46
CA VAL A 381 2.02 -12.50 28.10
C VAL A 381 0.51 -12.49 27.86
N ILE A 382 0.10 -11.66 26.87
CA ILE A 382 -1.30 -11.54 26.44
C ILE A 382 -1.66 -12.64 25.44
N ALA A 383 -0.79 -12.83 24.43
CA ALA A 383 -1.00 -13.84 23.39
C ALA A 383 0.34 -14.35 22.83
N LYS A 384 0.32 -15.56 22.26
CA LYS A 384 1.46 -16.18 21.56
C LYS A 384 0.95 -16.93 20.34
N PHE A 385 1.62 -16.70 19.18
CA PHE A 385 1.27 -17.31 17.90
C PHE A 385 2.52 -17.94 17.29
N LYS A 386 2.45 -19.23 16.96
CA LYS A 386 3.54 -19.95 16.30
C LYS A 386 3.49 -19.74 14.79
N LYS A 387 4.65 -19.46 14.17
CA LYS A 387 4.84 -19.32 12.73
C LYS A 387 6.08 -20.10 12.30
N GLU A 388 6.01 -20.72 11.11
CA GLU A 388 7.14 -21.44 10.53
C GLU A 388 8.24 -20.49 10.08
N HIS A 389 7.85 -19.38 9.47
CA HIS A 389 8.76 -18.33 9.04
C HIS A 389 8.04 -16.98 9.01
N VAL A 390 8.81 -15.91 9.07
CA VAL A 390 8.40 -14.52 8.84
C VAL A 390 9.47 -13.82 8.01
N ILE A 391 9.06 -12.99 7.04
CA ILE A 391 9.96 -12.25 6.16
C ILE A 391 9.53 -10.80 6.00
N PRO A 392 10.45 -9.84 5.76
CA PRO A 392 10.12 -8.42 5.65
C PRO A 392 9.18 -8.06 4.50
N SER A 393 9.20 -8.83 3.42
CA SER A 393 8.37 -8.62 2.24
C SER A 393 6.91 -9.04 2.43
N GLU A 394 6.59 -9.82 3.47
CA GLU A 394 5.23 -10.27 3.76
C GLU A 394 4.68 -9.59 5.02
N MET A 395 3.42 -9.12 4.93
CA MET A 395 2.70 -8.55 6.06
C MET A 395 2.09 -9.68 6.89
N GLU A 396 2.47 -9.72 8.16
CA GLU A 396 1.92 -10.64 9.13
C GLU A 396 0.65 -10.09 9.77
N LYS A 397 -0.28 -10.98 10.09
CA LYS A 397 -1.51 -10.66 10.80
C LYS A 397 -1.74 -11.61 11.95
N ILE A 398 -2.14 -11.05 13.10
CA ILE A 398 -2.60 -11.78 14.26
C ILE A 398 -3.91 -11.20 14.79
N SER A 399 -4.76 -12.05 15.35
CA SER A 399 -6.04 -11.63 15.93
C SER A 399 -6.02 -11.86 17.44
N ILE A 400 -6.24 -10.80 18.21
CA ILE A 400 -6.29 -10.85 19.67
C ILE A 400 -7.76 -10.81 20.10
N PRO A 401 -8.29 -11.90 20.69
CA PRO A 401 -9.64 -11.92 21.24
C PRO A 401 -9.83 -10.87 22.35
N LYS A 402 -11.02 -10.27 22.44
CA LYS A 402 -11.35 -9.26 23.45
C LYS A 402 -11.00 -9.71 24.87
N VAL A 403 -11.30 -10.97 25.21
CA VAL A 403 -11.00 -11.55 26.54
C VAL A 403 -9.51 -11.48 26.88
N LEU A 404 -8.62 -11.64 25.90
CA LEU A 404 -7.18 -11.50 26.10
C LEU A 404 -6.77 -10.03 26.12
N LEU A 405 -7.36 -9.19 25.25
CA LEU A 405 -7.12 -7.76 25.23
C LEU A 405 -7.48 -7.07 26.56
N GLU A 406 -8.50 -7.55 27.26
CA GLU A 406 -8.88 -7.05 28.59
C GLU A 406 -7.78 -7.18 29.65
N LYS A 407 -6.82 -8.09 29.46
CA LYS A 407 -5.66 -8.25 30.34
C LYS A 407 -4.58 -7.18 30.15
N ALA A 408 -4.62 -6.44 29.07
CA ALA A 408 -3.69 -5.34 28.81
C ALA A 408 -4.16 -4.07 29.51
N ASP A 409 -3.26 -3.37 30.19
CA ASP A 409 -3.58 -2.11 30.89
C ASP A 409 -3.19 -0.87 30.06
N LYS A 410 -1.95 -0.85 29.54
CA LYS A 410 -1.36 0.34 28.91
C LYS A 410 -0.88 0.12 27.49
N GLU A 411 -0.21 -1.00 27.24
CA GLU A 411 0.46 -1.24 25.98
C GLU A 411 0.43 -2.70 25.53
N LEU A 412 0.59 -2.91 24.24
CA LEU A 412 0.75 -4.22 23.63
C LEU A 412 2.07 -4.24 22.84
N VAL A 413 3.12 -4.76 23.47
CA VAL A 413 4.42 -4.94 22.82
C VAL A 413 4.37 -6.20 21.97
N VAL A 414 4.44 -6.05 20.65
CA VAL A 414 4.50 -7.16 19.67
C VAL A 414 5.95 -7.46 19.37
N SER A 415 6.39 -8.70 19.56
CA SER A 415 7.78 -9.12 19.31
C SER A 415 7.82 -10.47 18.61
N VAL A 416 8.85 -10.69 17.80
CA VAL A 416 9.18 -11.99 17.21
C VAL A 416 10.32 -12.61 18.02
N LYS A 417 10.12 -13.83 18.52
CA LYS A 417 11.14 -14.60 19.25
C LYS A 417 11.37 -15.93 18.57
N GLU A 418 12.62 -16.31 18.40
CA GLU A 418 12.96 -17.65 17.93
C GLU A 418 12.42 -18.70 18.94
N ASP A 419 11.92 -19.81 18.39
CA ASP A 419 11.47 -20.94 19.21
C ASP A 419 12.74 -21.70 19.65
N VAL A 420 13.38 -21.22 20.72
CA VAL A 420 14.51 -21.93 21.33
C VAL A 420 13.93 -23.24 21.88
N GLN A 421 14.26 -24.35 21.25
CA GLN A 421 13.96 -25.71 21.71
C GLN A 421 14.67 -26.03 23.02
#